data_b66d511e2c6a80a0426551cdde275b32
#
_entry.id   b66d511e2c6a80a0426551cdde275b32
#
_cell.length_a   1.000
_cell.length_b   1.000
_cell.length_c   1.000
_cell.angle_alpha   90.00
_cell.angle_beta   90.00
_cell.angle_gamma   90.00
#
_symmetry.space_group_name_H-M   'P 1'
#
loop_
_entity.id
_entity.type
_entity.pdbx_description
1 polymer ?
#
loop_
_entity_poly.entity_id
_entity_poly.type
_entity_poly.pdbx_seq_one_letter_code
_entity_poly.pdbx_strand_id
1 'polypeptide(L)'
;MSRMTINGRPVEFDLDQRMPLLYALREAANLTGTKSGGGQENCSCGVCMVMVDGVALRSCQITLAEAEGRIITTIEGLSEDRSHPVQQAMVAEQAIQCGYCTPGMVIAAAALVQRNPAPTRAEIEAAVPNMCRCGVYPRLVKAIERAGRVTQRRESISAAPPPDISAADAAKAVPALTDPDAKKPSEPDTPKS
;
A
#
# COMPACT_ATOMS: atom_id res chain seq x y z
N MET A 1 19.17 -7.54 18.81
CA MET A 1 19.28 -6.63 17.62
C MET A 1 19.03 -7.44 16.38
N SER A 2 18.08 -7.03 15.54
CA SER A 2 17.77 -7.71 14.29
C SER A 2 18.05 -6.77 13.11
N ARG A 3 18.84 -7.25 12.13
CA ARG A 3 19.23 -6.49 10.94
C ARG A 3 18.49 -7.01 9.73
N MET A 4 17.97 -6.11 8.91
CA MET A 4 17.27 -6.46 7.66
C MET A 4 17.35 -5.31 6.67
N THR A 5 16.99 -5.55 5.42
CA THR A 5 16.87 -4.49 4.41
C THR A 5 15.40 -4.15 4.22
N ILE A 6 15.00 -2.91 4.49
CA ILE A 6 13.62 -2.45 4.33
C ILE A 6 13.58 -1.37 3.25
N ASN A 7 12.82 -1.61 2.18
CA ASN A 7 12.68 -0.68 1.05
C ASN A 7 14.04 -0.23 0.49
N GLY A 8 14.96 -1.19 0.34
CA GLY A 8 16.32 -0.95 -0.17
C GLY A 8 17.30 -0.31 0.83
N ARG A 9 16.89 -0.06 2.08
CA ARG A 9 17.74 0.56 3.12
C ARG A 9 18.05 -0.45 4.22
N PRO A 10 19.31 -0.56 4.68
CA PRO A 10 19.64 -1.38 5.83
C PRO A 10 19.05 -0.75 7.10
N VAL A 11 18.36 -1.54 7.89
CA VAL A 11 17.72 -1.13 9.15
C VAL A 11 18.09 -2.11 10.24
N GLU A 12 18.33 -1.60 11.44
CA GLU A 12 18.62 -2.38 12.62
C GLU A 12 17.60 -2.03 13.72
N PHE A 13 17.00 -3.05 14.31
CA PHE A 13 16.05 -2.91 15.41
C PHE A 13 16.64 -3.48 16.69
N ASP A 14 16.67 -2.67 17.74
CA ASP A 14 16.96 -3.11 19.11
C ASP A 14 15.65 -3.33 19.88
N LEU A 15 14.93 -4.36 19.47
CA LEU A 15 13.61 -4.74 19.99
C LEU A 15 13.58 -6.23 20.34
N ASP A 16 12.55 -6.67 21.06
CA ASP A 16 12.34 -8.11 21.33
C ASP A 16 12.22 -8.87 20.00
N GLN A 17 13.08 -9.84 19.79
CA GLN A 17 13.12 -10.65 18.57
C GLN A 17 11.85 -11.46 18.33
N ARG A 18 11.05 -11.71 19.36
CA ARG A 18 9.73 -12.37 19.26
C ARG A 18 8.62 -11.43 18.84
N MET A 19 8.90 -10.11 18.81
CA MET A 19 7.92 -9.10 18.37
C MET A 19 7.55 -9.35 16.92
N PRO A 20 6.25 -9.28 16.53
CA PRO A 20 5.84 -9.31 15.14
C PRO A 20 6.45 -8.17 14.34
N LEU A 21 6.94 -8.48 13.12
CA LEU A 21 7.52 -7.52 12.18
C LEU A 21 6.60 -6.31 11.93
N LEU A 22 5.28 -6.53 11.93
CA LEU A 22 4.28 -5.48 11.76
C LEU A 22 4.50 -4.29 12.70
N TYR A 23 4.77 -4.55 13.99
CA TYR A 23 4.93 -3.48 14.97
C TYR A 23 6.26 -2.75 14.78
N ALA A 24 7.34 -3.46 14.46
CA ALA A 24 8.62 -2.82 14.15
C ALA A 24 8.52 -1.92 12.92
N LEU A 25 7.84 -2.36 11.85
CA LEU A 25 7.61 -1.54 10.67
C LEU A 25 6.81 -0.27 10.98
N ARG A 26 5.73 -0.39 11.76
CA ARG A 26 4.82 0.72 12.02
C ARG A 26 5.33 1.70 13.07
N GLU A 27 5.82 1.17 14.19
CA GLU A 27 6.13 2.00 15.37
C GLU A 27 7.61 2.42 15.40
N ALA A 28 8.54 1.56 14.98
CA ALA A 28 9.96 1.89 14.99
C ALA A 28 10.44 2.48 13.66
N ALA A 29 10.00 1.94 12.52
CA ALA A 29 10.37 2.46 11.20
C ALA A 29 9.39 3.50 10.64
N ASN A 30 8.28 3.80 11.33
CA ASN A 30 7.21 4.72 10.91
C ASN A 30 6.62 4.43 9.52
N LEU A 31 6.62 3.15 9.09
CA LEU A 31 6.04 2.69 7.83
C LEU A 31 4.56 2.32 8.05
N THR A 32 3.72 3.33 8.12
CA THR A 32 2.30 3.21 8.51
C THR A 32 1.37 2.72 7.39
N GLY A 33 1.86 2.61 6.17
CA GLY A 33 1.13 2.02 5.04
C GLY A 33 0.77 0.55 5.27
N THR A 34 1.64 -0.21 5.91
CA THR A 34 1.33 -1.56 6.39
C THR A 34 0.34 -1.47 7.55
N LYS A 35 -0.89 -2.02 7.39
CA LYS A 35 -2.00 -1.82 8.33
C LYS A 35 -2.14 -2.97 9.33
N SER A 36 -2.69 -2.68 10.51
CA SER A 36 -3.05 -3.68 11.52
C SER A 36 -4.53 -4.02 11.41
N GLY A 37 -4.87 -5.29 11.31
CA GLY A 37 -6.25 -5.75 11.14
C GLY A 37 -6.91 -6.36 12.39
N GLY A 38 -6.29 -6.24 13.56
CA GLY A 38 -6.84 -6.78 14.81
C GLY A 38 -5.85 -7.55 15.68
N GLY A 39 -4.60 -7.74 15.22
CA GLY A 39 -3.49 -8.19 16.10
C GLY A 39 -3.60 -9.60 16.69
N GLN A 40 -4.50 -10.45 16.20
CA GLN A 40 -4.60 -11.83 16.65
C GLN A 40 -3.64 -12.74 15.88
N GLU A 41 -3.01 -13.69 16.58
CA GLU A 41 -2.01 -14.63 16.03
C GLU A 41 -2.47 -15.38 14.77
N ASN A 42 -3.76 -15.58 14.58
CA ASN A 42 -4.34 -16.27 13.43
C ASN A 42 -5.16 -15.35 12.49
N CYS A 43 -4.83 -14.06 12.45
CA CYS A 43 -5.55 -13.12 11.60
C CYS A 43 -5.38 -13.45 10.11
N SER A 44 -6.49 -13.75 9.43
CA SER A 44 -6.52 -14.05 7.99
C SER A 44 -6.78 -12.82 7.11
N CYS A 45 -6.92 -11.61 7.70
CA CYS A 45 -7.38 -10.41 7.00
C CYS A 45 -6.44 -9.89 5.89
N GLY A 46 -5.14 -10.17 5.95
CA GLY A 46 -4.15 -9.80 4.93
C GLY A 46 -3.81 -8.31 4.81
N VAL A 47 -4.33 -7.42 5.67
CA VAL A 47 -4.05 -5.97 5.56
C VAL A 47 -2.61 -5.59 5.90
N CYS A 48 -1.89 -6.48 6.59
CA CYS A 48 -0.49 -6.32 6.99
C CYS A 48 0.51 -6.98 6.01
N MET A 49 0.09 -7.31 4.79
CA MET A 49 0.99 -7.94 3.81
C MET A 49 2.18 -7.04 3.50
N VAL A 50 3.36 -7.68 3.47
CA VAL A 50 4.63 -7.14 2.98
C VAL A 50 5.28 -8.18 2.07
N MET A 51 6.18 -7.78 1.18
CA MET A 51 7.04 -8.76 0.50
C MET A 51 8.27 -9.04 1.35
N VAL A 52 8.57 -10.31 1.55
CA VAL A 52 9.80 -10.81 2.16
C VAL A 52 10.50 -11.64 1.10
N ASP A 53 11.67 -11.19 0.65
CA ASP A 53 12.42 -11.84 -0.44
C ASP A 53 11.56 -12.10 -1.69
N GLY A 54 10.68 -11.15 -2.04
CA GLY A 54 9.77 -11.28 -3.20
C GLY A 54 8.49 -12.06 -2.96
N VAL A 55 8.29 -12.65 -1.79
CA VAL A 55 7.08 -13.42 -1.43
C VAL A 55 6.17 -12.58 -0.53
N ALA A 56 4.89 -12.48 -0.86
CA ALA A 56 3.92 -11.78 -0.03
C ALA A 56 3.58 -12.59 1.23
N LEU A 57 3.87 -12.03 2.39
CA LEU A 57 3.66 -12.64 3.69
C LEU A 57 2.97 -11.66 4.64
N ARG A 58 2.29 -12.18 5.67
CA ARG A 58 1.63 -11.37 6.71
C ARG A 58 2.65 -10.96 7.77
N SER A 59 2.99 -9.69 7.84
CA SER A 59 3.99 -9.19 8.81
C SER A 59 3.57 -9.36 10.27
N CYS A 60 2.28 -9.55 10.56
CA CYS A 60 1.81 -9.87 11.91
C CYS A 60 2.10 -11.32 12.34
N GLN A 61 2.46 -12.19 11.39
CA GLN A 61 2.74 -13.62 11.63
C GLN A 61 4.23 -13.95 11.54
N ILE A 62 5.08 -12.96 11.26
CA ILE A 62 6.53 -13.11 11.16
C ILE A 62 7.15 -12.35 12.33
N THR A 63 8.03 -12.97 13.05
CA THR A 63 8.80 -12.34 14.13
C THR A 63 9.99 -11.57 13.56
N LEU A 64 10.57 -10.66 14.36
CA LEU A 64 11.81 -9.98 13.99
C LEU A 64 12.97 -10.96 13.80
N ALA A 65 13.02 -12.04 14.59
CA ALA A 65 14.03 -13.09 14.42
C ALA A 65 13.92 -13.79 13.06
N GLU A 66 12.70 -14.10 12.60
CA GLU A 66 12.46 -14.72 11.29
C GLU A 66 12.72 -13.77 10.11
N ALA A 67 12.60 -12.47 10.35
CA ALA A 67 12.87 -11.43 9.36
C ALA A 67 14.36 -11.02 9.30
N GLU A 68 15.21 -11.52 10.18
CA GLU A 68 16.63 -11.19 10.20
C GLU A 68 17.33 -11.57 8.90
N GLY A 69 18.13 -10.65 8.34
CA GLY A 69 18.85 -10.81 7.09
C GLY A 69 17.99 -10.75 5.83
N ARG A 70 16.66 -10.63 5.95
CA ARG A 70 15.73 -10.63 4.81
C ARG A 70 15.59 -9.25 4.17
N ILE A 71 15.11 -9.28 2.91
CA ILE A 71 14.74 -8.09 2.15
C ILE A 71 13.23 -7.90 2.26
N ILE A 72 12.83 -6.81 2.92
CA ILE A 72 11.42 -6.46 3.17
C ILE A 72 11.03 -5.32 2.23
N THR A 73 9.95 -5.49 1.48
CA THR A 73 9.34 -4.41 0.71
C THR A 73 7.94 -4.14 1.23
N THR A 74 7.70 -2.92 1.68
CA THR A 74 6.38 -2.44 2.09
C THR A 74 5.74 -1.65 0.96
N ILE A 75 4.49 -1.20 1.15
CA ILE A 75 3.79 -0.41 0.13
C ILE A 75 4.52 0.91 -0.20
N GLU A 76 5.22 1.49 0.76
CA GLU A 76 6.00 2.71 0.58
C GLU A 76 7.22 2.51 -0.35
N GLY A 77 7.80 1.30 -0.34
CA GLY A 77 8.97 0.97 -1.16
C GLY A 77 8.65 0.21 -2.44
N LEU A 78 7.37 -0.06 -2.74
CA LEU A 78 7.01 -0.81 -3.93
C LEU A 78 7.32 -0.04 -5.23
N SER A 79 7.15 1.28 -5.22
CA SER A 79 7.45 2.17 -6.33
C SER A 79 7.51 3.61 -5.81
N GLU A 80 8.68 4.26 -5.96
CA GLU A 80 8.89 5.64 -5.51
C GLU A 80 8.02 6.64 -6.28
N ASP A 81 7.84 6.40 -7.57
CA ASP A 81 7.07 7.25 -8.51
C ASP A 81 5.62 6.80 -8.71
N ARG A 82 5.14 5.79 -7.97
CA ARG A 82 3.81 5.19 -8.11
C ARG A 82 3.54 4.59 -9.51
N SER A 83 4.57 4.35 -10.31
CA SER A 83 4.45 3.81 -11.66
C SER A 83 4.21 2.30 -11.68
N HIS A 84 4.28 1.61 -10.53
CA HIS A 84 4.12 0.16 -10.48
C HIS A 84 2.79 -0.27 -11.12
N PRO A 85 2.80 -1.25 -12.07
CA PRO A 85 1.61 -1.64 -12.85
C PRO A 85 0.38 -1.94 -12.01
N VAL A 86 0.55 -2.59 -10.86
CA VAL A 86 -0.57 -2.90 -9.95
C VAL A 86 -1.15 -1.64 -9.34
N GLN A 87 -0.33 -0.67 -8.89
CA GLN A 87 -0.82 0.59 -8.35
C GLN A 87 -1.62 1.37 -9.39
N GLN A 88 -1.09 1.48 -10.61
CA GLN A 88 -1.75 2.15 -11.72
C GLN A 88 -3.08 1.46 -12.08
N ALA A 89 -3.10 0.13 -12.15
CA ALA A 89 -4.30 -0.63 -12.47
C ALA A 89 -5.38 -0.52 -11.38
N MET A 90 -4.99 -0.51 -10.08
CA MET A 90 -5.94 -0.31 -8.97
C MET A 90 -6.68 1.02 -9.06
N VAL A 91 -5.98 2.09 -9.48
CA VAL A 91 -6.59 3.40 -9.72
C VAL A 91 -7.47 3.38 -10.96
N ALA A 92 -6.96 2.87 -12.09
CA ALA A 92 -7.68 2.81 -13.36
C ALA A 92 -8.98 2.02 -13.28
N GLU A 93 -8.99 0.90 -12.57
CA GLU A 93 -10.18 0.06 -12.36
C GLU A 93 -11.03 0.49 -11.15
N GLN A 94 -10.65 1.60 -10.49
CA GLN A 94 -11.33 2.08 -9.28
C GLN A 94 -11.51 0.98 -8.22
N ALA A 95 -10.50 0.14 -8.06
CA ALA A 95 -10.49 -0.98 -7.12
C ALA A 95 -10.17 -0.54 -5.67
N ILE A 96 -10.35 0.75 -5.38
CA ILE A 96 -10.09 1.38 -4.08
C ILE A 96 -11.37 2.08 -3.62
N GLN A 97 -11.74 1.89 -2.33
CA GLN A 97 -12.81 2.65 -1.68
C GLN A 97 -12.27 3.30 -0.40
N CYS A 98 -12.43 2.70 0.78
CA CYS A 98 -11.91 3.28 2.02
C CYS A 98 -10.36 3.27 2.11
N GLY A 99 -9.67 2.47 1.30
CA GLY A 99 -8.22 2.40 1.22
C GLY A 99 -7.53 1.55 2.29
N TYR A 100 -8.23 1.09 3.34
CA TYR A 100 -7.59 0.43 4.47
C TYR A 100 -6.90 -0.90 4.11
N CYS A 101 -7.57 -1.78 3.37
CA CYS A 101 -7.01 -3.07 2.93
C CYS A 101 -6.11 -2.94 1.69
N THR A 102 -6.17 -1.80 1.00
CA THR A 102 -5.51 -1.58 -0.29
C THR A 102 -4.00 -1.82 -0.27
N PRO A 103 -3.22 -1.33 0.71
CA PRO A 103 -1.78 -1.59 0.73
C PRO A 103 -1.44 -3.08 0.73
N GLY A 104 -2.13 -3.86 1.58
CA GLY A 104 -1.93 -5.30 1.63
C GLY A 104 -2.32 -6.03 0.35
N MET A 105 -3.42 -5.60 -0.30
CA MET A 105 -3.87 -6.14 -1.59
C MET A 105 -2.87 -5.83 -2.70
N VAL A 106 -2.36 -4.60 -2.75
CA VAL A 106 -1.37 -4.18 -3.75
C VAL A 106 -0.08 -4.99 -3.61
N ILE A 107 0.42 -5.19 -2.40
CA ILE A 107 1.62 -6.00 -2.15
C ILE A 107 1.40 -7.46 -2.58
N ALA A 108 0.27 -8.07 -2.20
CA ALA A 108 -0.05 -9.45 -2.58
C ALA A 108 -0.18 -9.60 -4.11
N ALA A 109 -0.87 -8.64 -4.76
CA ALA A 109 -1.02 -8.62 -6.20
C ALA A 109 0.32 -8.37 -6.93
N ALA A 110 1.18 -7.49 -6.40
CA ALA A 110 2.50 -7.23 -6.97
C ALA A 110 3.38 -8.49 -6.96
N ALA A 111 3.42 -9.20 -5.83
CA ALA A 111 4.15 -10.47 -5.72
C ALA A 111 3.60 -11.54 -6.67
N LEU A 112 2.27 -11.59 -6.89
CA LEU A 112 1.65 -12.49 -7.84
C LEU A 112 2.06 -12.15 -9.28
N VAL A 113 1.85 -10.89 -9.70
CA VAL A 113 2.13 -10.44 -11.09
C VAL A 113 3.61 -10.54 -11.43
N GLN A 114 4.50 -10.32 -10.47
CA GLN A 114 5.94 -10.50 -10.64
C GLN A 114 6.29 -11.96 -10.97
N ARG A 115 5.64 -12.91 -10.30
CA ARG A 115 5.86 -14.36 -10.51
C ARG A 115 5.09 -14.91 -11.71
N ASN A 116 3.86 -14.48 -11.90
CA ASN A 116 2.97 -14.88 -13.00
C ASN A 116 2.25 -13.64 -13.55
N PRO A 117 2.69 -13.07 -14.68
CA PRO A 117 2.07 -11.87 -15.26
C PRO A 117 0.77 -12.17 -16.04
N ALA A 118 0.33 -13.42 -16.12
CA ALA A 118 -0.95 -13.81 -16.71
C ALA A 118 -1.74 -14.73 -15.76
N PRO A 119 -2.05 -14.26 -14.52
CA PRO A 119 -2.69 -15.11 -13.54
C PRO A 119 -4.15 -15.37 -13.93
N THR A 120 -4.57 -16.61 -13.70
CA THR A 120 -5.98 -16.98 -13.77
C THR A 120 -6.73 -16.39 -12.58
N ARG A 121 -8.06 -16.28 -12.70
CA ARG A 121 -8.91 -15.80 -11.59
C ARG A 121 -8.70 -16.63 -10.32
N ALA A 122 -8.60 -17.94 -10.42
CA ALA A 122 -8.37 -18.81 -9.27
C ALA A 122 -7.03 -18.52 -8.58
N GLU A 123 -5.97 -18.27 -9.36
CA GLU A 123 -4.66 -17.89 -8.82
C GLU A 123 -4.71 -16.51 -8.14
N ILE A 124 -5.48 -15.56 -8.69
CA ILE A 124 -5.69 -14.24 -8.07
C ILE A 124 -6.40 -14.40 -6.71
N GLU A 125 -7.50 -15.15 -6.67
CA GLU A 125 -8.27 -15.38 -5.44
C GLU A 125 -7.44 -16.11 -4.37
N ALA A 126 -6.57 -17.04 -4.77
CA ALA A 126 -5.66 -17.74 -3.87
C ALA A 126 -4.51 -16.85 -3.36
N ALA A 127 -3.93 -16.02 -4.24
CA ALA A 127 -2.77 -15.19 -3.91
C ALA A 127 -3.13 -13.90 -3.15
N VAL A 128 -4.38 -13.41 -3.32
CA VAL A 128 -4.86 -12.17 -2.68
C VAL A 128 -6.08 -12.47 -1.80
N PRO A 129 -5.90 -13.25 -0.72
CA PRO A 129 -7.01 -13.64 0.18
C PRO A 129 -7.42 -12.51 1.13
N ASN A 130 -7.03 -11.28 0.84
CA ASN A 130 -7.24 -10.12 1.68
C ASN A 130 -8.73 -9.81 1.89
N MET A 131 -9.12 -9.55 3.14
CA MET A 131 -10.50 -9.18 3.46
C MET A 131 -10.75 -7.71 3.13
N CYS A 132 -11.83 -7.44 2.38
CA CYS A 132 -12.31 -6.10 2.09
C CYS A 132 -13.78 -5.95 2.46
N ARG A 133 -14.06 -5.05 3.42
CA ARG A 133 -15.45 -4.79 3.83
C ARG A 133 -16.25 -4.02 2.78
N CYS A 134 -15.59 -3.23 1.94
CA CYS A 134 -16.22 -2.47 0.86
C CYS A 134 -16.56 -3.33 -0.38
N GLY A 135 -16.07 -4.56 -0.46
CA GLY A 135 -16.41 -5.51 -1.53
C GLY A 135 -15.81 -5.19 -2.90
N VAL A 136 -14.56 -4.69 -2.96
CA VAL A 136 -13.92 -4.30 -4.23
C VAL A 136 -13.47 -5.47 -5.11
N TYR A 137 -13.71 -6.72 -4.72
CA TYR A 137 -13.18 -7.92 -5.35
C TYR A 137 -13.34 -8.01 -6.88
N PRO A 138 -14.51 -7.71 -7.48
CA PRO A 138 -14.65 -7.78 -8.94
C PRO A 138 -13.73 -6.80 -9.67
N ARG A 139 -13.51 -5.60 -9.09
CA ARG A 139 -12.62 -4.58 -9.64
C ARG A 139 -11.17 -4.94 -9.38
N LEU A 140 -10.87 -5.55 -8.22
CA LEU A 140 -9.54 -6.04 -7.87
C LEU A 140 -9.05 -7.09 -8.88
N VAL A 141 -9.89 -8.07 -9.23
CA VAL A 141 -9.55 -9.08 -10.25
C VAL A 141 -9.20 -8.41 -11.57
N LYS A 142 -10.04 -7.51 -12.07
CA LYS A 142 -9.80 -6.73 -13.30
C LYS A 142 -8.49 -5.94 -13.24
N ALA A 143 -8.23 -5.30 -12.08
CA ALA A 143 -7.00 -4.54 -11.88
C ALA A 143 -5.76 -5.43 -11.96
N ILE A 144 -5.79 -6.62 -11.35
CA ILE A 144 -4.65 -7.55 -11.38
C ILE A 144 -4.42 -8.10 -12.79
N GLU A 145 -5.47 -8.53 -13.48
CA GLU A 145 -5.39 -8.97 -14.89
C GLU A 145 -4.82 -7.86 -15.78
N ARG A 146 -5.26 -6.62 -15.57
CA ARG A 146 -4.77 -5.46 -16.31
C ARG A 146 -3.30 -5.17 -16.00
N ALA A 147 -2.91 -5.19 -14.73
CA ALA A 147 -1.51 -5.04 -14.31
C ALA A 147 -0.61 -6.10 -14.96
N GLY A 148 -1.09 -7.32 -15.09
CA GLY A 148 -0.39 -8.39 -15.79
C GLY A 148 -0.16 -8.07 -17.27
N ARG A 149 -1.16 -7.53 -17.99
CA ARG A 149 -1.00 -7.09 -19.38
C ARG A 149 0.01 -5.95 -19.54
N VAL A 150 0.03 -5.02 -18.58
CA VAL A 150 1.03 -3.93 -18.54
C VAL A 150 2.43 -4.50 -18.33
N THR A 151 2.59 -5.43 -17.39
CA THR A 151 3.88 -6.09 -17.14
C THR A 151 4.39 -6.83 -18.39
N GLN A 152 3.49 -7.41 -19.18
CA GLN A 152 3.81 -8.03 -20.47
C GLN A 152 4.00 -7.02 -21.62
N ARG A 153 3.96 -5.71 -21.35
CA ARG A 153 4.03 -4.63 -22.36
C ARG A 153 2.94 -4.69 -23.43
N ARG A 154 1.79 -5.32 -23.12
CA ARG A 154 0.62 -5.39 -24.01
C ARG A 154 -0.32 -4.21 -23.82
N GLU A 155 -0.17 -3.46 -22.73
CA GLU A 155 -0.97 -2.29 -22.39
C GLU A 155 -0.09 -1.28 -21.66
N SER A 156 -0.46 0.00 -21.72
CA SER A 156 0.12 1.07 -20.90
C SER A 156 -0.96 1.75 -20.09
N ILE A 157 -0.67 2.10 -18.85
CA ILE A 157 -1.57 2.82 -17.96
C ILE A 157 -0.81 3.98 -17.31
N SER A 158 -1.45 5.15 -17.25
CA SER A 158 -1.00 6.29 -16.46
C SER A 158 -2.21 6.87 -15.74
N ALA A 159 -2.65 6.18 -14.68
CA ALA A 159 -3.87 6.52 -13.94
C ALA A 159 -3.60 7.11 -12.56
N ALA A 160 -2.52 6.71 -11.88
CA ALA A 160 -2.13 7.33 -10.62
C ALA A 160 -1.37 8.63 -10.90
N PRO A 161 -1.70 9.72 -10.21
CA PRO A 161 -0.96 10.96 -10.35
C PRO A 161 0.50 10.78 -9.89
N PRO A 162 1.44 11.55 -10.45
CA PRO A 162 2.83 11.54 -9.98
C PRO A 162 2.90 11.92 -8.49
N PRO A 163 3.94 11.46 -7.76
CA PRO A 163 4.05 11.70 -6.31
C PRO A 163 4.23 13.17 -5.96
N ASP A 164 4.80 13.96 -6.85
CA ASP A 164 5.07 15.37 -6.64
C ASP A 164 4.01 16.23 -7.34
N ILE A 165 2.98 16.60 -6.59
CA ILE A 165 2.29 17.84 -6.90
C ILE A 165 3.25 18.94 -6.46
N SER A 166 3.77 19.74 -7.40
CA SER A 166 4.61 20.88 -7.02
C SER A 166 3.84 21.75 -6.02
N ALA A 167 4.55 22.42 -5.09
CA ALA A 167 3.91 23.32 -4.14
C ALA A 167 3.04 24.38 -4.87
N ALA A 168 3.44 24.79 -6.08
CA ALA A 168 2.69 25.71 -6.94
C ALA A 168 1.40 25.10 -7.49
N ASP A 169 1.39 23.81 -7.81
CA ASP A 169 0.17 23.14 -8.31
C ASP A 169 -0.76 22.75 -7.15
N ALA A 170 -0.21 22.39 -5.99
CA ALA A 170 -0.99 22.23 -4.77
C ALA A 170 -1.66 23.56 -4.35
N ALA A 171 -0.98 24.69 -4.52
CA ALA A 171 -1.51 26.02 -4.27
C ALA A 171 -2.69 26.37 -5.17
N LYS A 172 -2.65 25.96 -6.44
CA LYS A 172 -3.77 26.15 -7.40
C LYS A 172 -4.96 25.26 -7.05
N ALA A 173 -4.69 24.03 -6.59
CA ALA A 173 -5.74 23.07 -6.25
C ALA A 173 -6.40 23.37 -4.89
N VAL A 174 -5.66 23.93 -3.92
CA VAL A 174 -6.13 24.26 -2.56
C VAL A 174 -5.56 25.61 -2.14
N PRO A 175 -6.12 26.72 -2.63
CA PRO A 175 -5.60 28.08 -2.36
C PRO A 175 -5.43 28.39 -0.87
N ALA A 176 -6.25 27.82 0.00
CA ALA A 176 -6.19 28.02 1.45
C ALA A 176 -4.91 27.45 2.12
N LEU A 177 -4.11 26.63 1.45
CA LEU A 177 -2.85 26.11 1.98
C LEU A 177 -1.64 27.04 1.74
N THR A 178 -1.80 28.12 0.97
CA THR A 178 -0.68 28.95 0.51
C THR A 178 -0.62 30.33 1.14
N ASP A 179 -1.64 30.76 1.82
CA ASP A 179 -1.68 32.06 2.47
C ASP A 179 -1.97 31.88 3.97
N PRO A 180 -0.93 31.90 4.84
CA PRO A 180 -1.13 31.88 6.28
C PRO A 180 -1.92 33.11 6.81
N ASP A 181 -2.00 34.17 5.99
CA ASP A 181 -2.76 35.41 6.30
C ASP A 181 -4.09 35.49 5.53
N ALA A 182 -4.49 34.44 4.79
CA ALA A 182 -5.79 34.42 4.14
C ALA A 182 -6.89 34.56 5.17
N LYS A 183 -7.55 35.74 5.18
CA LYS A 183 -8.71 36.03 6.03
C LYS A 183 -9.72 34.87 5.89
N LYS A 184 -10.09 34.27 7.02
CA LYS A 184 -11.23 33.34 7.08
C LYS A 184 -12.40 33.95 6.28
N PRO A 185 -13.08 33.13 5.42
CA PRO A 185 -14.30 33.61 4.78
C PRO A 185 -15.22 34.17 5.86
N SER A 186 -15.71 35.39 5.65
CA SER A 186 -16.69 36.03 6.53
C SER A 186 -17.88 35.09 6.71
N GLU A 187 -18.25 34.81 7.95
CA GLU A 187 -19.46 34.04 8.25
C GLU A 187 -20.64 34.64 7.48
N PRO A 188 -21.51 33.85 6.87
CA PRO A 188 -22.70 34.36 6.21
C PRO A 188 -23.57 35.06 7.26
N ASP A 189 -23.95 36.32 6.98
CA ASP A 189 -24.89 37.11 7.80
C ASP A 189 -26.15 36.29 8.06
N THR A 190 -26.38 35.92 9.31
CA THR A 190 -27.65 35.37 9.72
C THR A 190 -28.70 36.49 9.65
N PRO A 191 -29.82 36.30 8.96
CA PRO A 191 -30.88 37.33 8.95
C PRO A 191 -31.41 37.50 10.35
N LYS A 192 -31.31 38.71 10.85
CA LYS A 192 -31.99 39.12 12.10
C LYS A 192 -33.49 39.05 11.87
N SER A 193 -34.13 38.18 12.61
CA SER A 193 -35.59 38.11 12.76
C SER A 193 -36.13 39.32 13.52
#